data_91c28508b2875c4f89eb9615e2db3a1f
#
_entry.id   91c28508b2875c4f89eb9615e2db3a1f
#
_cell.length_a   1.000
_cell.length_b   1.000
_cell.length_c   1.000
_cell.angle_alpha   90.00
_cell.angle_beta   90.00
_cell.angle_gamma   90.00
#
_symmetry.space_group_name_H-M   'P 1'
#
loop_
_entity.id
_entity.type
_entity.pdbx_description
1 polymer ?
#
loop_
_entity_poly.entity_id
_entity_poly.type
_entity_poly.pdbx_seq_one_letter_code
_entity_poly.pdbx_strand_id
1 'polypeptide(L)'
;MTTFFQGGAAMQLLTENDFIDDGPFTIDDIFALPEGQRAELIDGQIYDMATPNRIHQTISFSIARTIADHIDAKNGGCEVYMAPFAVIIQNDIKNYVEPDICIICDKDKLSDRGCEGAPDWIIEIVSPGSRRMDYFTKLFKYRTAGVREYWIVDPIKNFVIVYNFDTSDSEQ
;
A
#
# COMPACT_ATOMS: atom_id res chain seq x y z
N MET A 1 9.38 3.34 25.09
CA MET A 1 9.43 1.99 25.69
C MET A 1 9.95 1.09 24.60
N THR A 2 11.22 0.73 24.65
CA THR A 2 11.92 0.03 23.57
C THR A 2 11.70 -1.48 23.77
N THR A 3 11.06 -2.13 22.82
CA THR A 3 10.87 -3.60 22.88
C THR A 3 11.94 -4.24 22.00
N PHE A 4 12.80 -5.03 22.60
CA PHE A 4 13.81 -5.82 21.89
C PHE A 4 13.27 -7.25 21.70
N PHE A 5 13.37 -7.78 20.49
CA PHE A 5 13.14 -9.19 20.21
C PHE A 5 14.48 -9.92 20.11
N GLN A 6 14.67 -10.97 20.91
CA GLN A 6 15.80 -11.90 20.79
C GLN A 6 15.34 -13.18 20.13
N GLY A 7 15.92 -13.47 18.99
CA GLY A 7 15.79 -14.79 18.37
C GLY A 7 15.96 -14.72 16.85
N GLY A 8 17.18 -14.87 16.36
CA GLY A 8 17.55 -15.10 14.97
C GLY A 8 17.15 -13.97 14.00
N ALA A 9 18.07 -13.12 13.64
CA ALA A 9 17.94 -11.86 12.90
C ALA A 9 17.05 -10.84 13.66
N ALA A 10 17.68 -9.98 14.45
CA ALA A 10 17.01 -9.00 15.27
C ALA A 10 16.30 -7.96 14.41
N MET A 11 14.97 -8.01 14.38
CA MET A 11 14.15 -6.90 13.92
C MET A 11 13.99 -5.91 15.07
N GLN A 12 14.61 -4.77 14.95
CA GLN A 12 14.48 -3.65 15.87
C GLN A 12 13.37 -2.73 15.35
N LEU A 13 12.31 -2.54 16.14
CA LEU A 13 11.32 -1.50 15.83
C LEU A 13 12.01 -0.15 15.93
N LEU A 14 12.12 0.56 14.81
CA LEU A 14 12.77 1.85 14.74
C LEU A 14 11.85 2.92 15.33
N THR A 15 12.39 3.70 16.27
CA THR A 15 11.79 4.96 16.69
C THR A 15 12.18 6.06 15.69
N GLU A 16 11.48 7.19 15.68
CA GLU A 16 11.77 8.31 14.75
C GLU A 16 13.23 8.81 14.76
N ASN A 17 14.06 8.33 15.70
CA ASN A 17 15.47 8.70 15.84
C ASN A 17 16.47 7.59 15.48
N ASP A 18 16.03 6.39 15.15
CA ASP A 18 16.92 5.26 14.86
C ASP A 18 17.15 5.10 13.35
N PHE A 19 17.64 6.15 12.70
CA PHE A 19 18.19 6.07 11.34
C PHE A 19 19.65 5.61 11.36
N ILE A 20 19.92 4.43 11.86
CA ILE A 20 21.20 3.75 11.65
C ILE A 20 20.95 2.30 11.34
N ASP A 21 20.95 2.09 10.14
CA ASP A 21 21.04 1.04 9.19
C ASP A 21 22.09 -0.04 9.52
N ASP A 22 21.65 -1.29 9.53
CA ASP A 22 22.53 -2.45 9.28
C ASP A 22 22.08 -3.25 8.05
N GLY A 23 21.59 -2.57 7.01
CA GLY A 23 21.23 -3.13 5.71
C GLY A 23 19.74 -3.14 5.41
N PRO A 24 19.34 -3.09 4.13
CA PRO A 24 17.95 -2.98 3.75
C PRO A 24 17.21 -4.28 4.05
N PHE A 25 16.08 -4.19 4.76
CA PHE A 25 15.14 -5.27 4.95
C PHE A 25 14.56 -5.76 3.63
N THR A 26 14.02 -6.96 3.64
CA THR A 26 13.39 -7.61 2.50
C THR A 26 11.98 -8.07 2.84
N ILE A 27 11.22 -8.53 1.85
CA ILE A 27 9.89 -9.09 2.06
C ILE A 27 9.91 -10.33 2.98
N ASP A 28 11.03 -11.05 3.07
CA ASP A 28 11.17 -12.18 3.98
C ASP A 28 11.11 -11.71 5.44
N ASP A 29 11.60 -10.51 5.74
CA ASP A 29 11.50 -9.91 7.07
C ASP A 29 10.04 -9.53 7.39
N ILE A 30 9.26 -9.08 6.40
CA ILE A 30 7.82 -8.85 6.57
C ILE A 30 7.08 -10.15 6.86
N PHE A 31 7.37 -11.22 6.13
CA PHE A 31 6.74 -12.52 6.37
C PHE A 31 7.18 -13.18 7.69
N ALA A 32 8.31 -12.75 8.25
CA ALA A 32 8.81 -13.21 9.55
C ALA A 32 8.21 -12.43 10.74
N LEU A 33 7.38 -11.41 10.50
CA LEU A 33 6.73 -10.64 11.56
C LEU A 33 5.87 -11.56 12.45
N PRO A 34 5.80 -11.29 13.75
CA PRO A 34 4.91 -11.99 14.66
C PRO A 34 3.45 -11.93 14.18
N GLU A 35 2.68 -12.98 14.46
CA GLU A 35 1.26 -13.04 14.12
C GLU A 35 0.51 -11.80 14.65
N GLY A 36 -0.27 -11.17 13.78
CA GLY A 36 -1.04 -9.96 14.10
C GLY A 36 -0.26 -8.64 13.96
N GLN A 37 1.04 -8.69 13.72
CA GLN A 37 1.83 -7.50 13.39
C GLN A 37 1.82 -7.29 11.87
N ARG A 38 1.59 -6.06 11.45
CA ARG A 38 1.57 -5.68 10.02
C ARG A 38 2.50 -4.49 9.79
N ALA A 39 3.23 -4.53 8.70
CA ALA A 39 4.09 -3.45 8.29
C ALA A 39 4.19 -3.39 6.75
N GLU A 40 4.52 -2.23 6.24
CA GLU A 40 4.93 -2.02 4.85
C GLU A 40 6.45 -1.95 4.76
N LEU A 41 6.99 -2.32 3.62
CA LEU A 41 8.40 -2.21 3.28
C LEU A 41 8.56 -1.32 2.07
N ILE A 42 9.30 -0.23 2.21
CA ILE A 42 9.54 0.70 1.12
C ILE A 42 11.04 1.01 1.08
N ASP A 43 11.70 0.71 -0.04
CA ASP A 43 13.14 0.85 -0.22
C ASP A 43 13.96 0.11 0.87
N GLY A 44 13.46 -1.03 1.34
CA GLY A 44 14.11 -1.80 2.40
C GLY A 44 13.94 -1.21 3.80
N GLN A 45 13.06 -0.23 4.01
CA GLN A 45 12.72 0.31 5.32
C GLN A 45 11.32 -0.18 5.73
N ILE A 46 11.20 -0.63 6.98
CA ILE A 46 9.95 -1.15 7.54
C ILE A 46 9.16 0.00 8.19
N TYR A 47 7.87 0.06 7.87
CA TYR A 47 6.90 1.01 8.41
C TYR A 47 5.75 0.28 9.06
N ASP A 48 5.61 0.40 10.37
CA ASP A 48 4.51 -0.22 11.11
C ASP A 48 3.15 0.33 10.68
N MET A 49 2.19 -0.57 10.51
CA MET A 49 0.82 -0.21 10.19
C MET A 49 -0.05 -0.12 11.45
N ALA A 50 -0.73 0.98 11.61
CA ALA A 50 -1.71 1.16 12.67
C ALA A 50 -3.06 0.52 12.29
N THR A 51 -3.82 0.07 13.30
CA THR A 51 -5.20 -0.38 13.09
C THR A 51 -6.06 0.80 12.60
N PRO A 52 -6.78 0.65 11.46
CA PRO A 52 -7.63 1.69 10.93
C PRO A 52 -8.83 1.98 11.85
N ASN A 53 -9.23 3.25 11.95
CA ASN A 53 -10.39 3.64 12.72
C ASN A 53 -11.71 3.37 11.98
N ARG A 54 -12.85 3.54 12.69
CA ARG A 54 -14.19 3.30 12.14
C ARG A 54 -14.50 4.11 10.87
N ILE A 55 -14.11 5.38 10.82
CA ILE A 55 -14.38 6.25 9.67
C ILE A 55 -13.61 5.74 8.45
N HIS A 56 -12.34 5.45 8.64
CA HIS A 56 -11.49 4.87 7.60
C HIS A 56 -12.10 3.58 7.02
N GLN A 57 -12.52 2.65 7.87
CA GLN A 57 -13.16 1.39 7.44
C GLN A 57 -14.47 1.63 6.69
N THR A 58 -15.30 2.59 7.15
CA THR A 58 -16.55 2.94 6.47
C THR A 58 -16.30 3.47 5.06
N ILE A 59 -15.32 4.36 4.90
CA ILE A 59 -14.94 4.94 3.60
C ILE A 59 -14.37 3.86 2.69
N SER A 60 -13.42 3.06 3.19
CA SER A 60 -12.79 1.99 2.43
C SER A 60 -13.83 1.01 1.89
N PHE A 61 -14.71 0.51 2.74
CA PHE A 61 -15.78 -0.41 2.31
C PHE A 61 -16.75 0.24 1.30
N SER A 62 -17.14 1.50 1.52
CA SER A 62 -18.06 2.20 0.62
C SER A 62 -17.48 2.37 -0.78
N ILE A 63 -16.21 2.78 -0.86
CA ILE A 63 -15.51 2.96 -2.14
C ILE A 63 -15.32 1.60 -2.83
N ALA A 64 -14.78 0.62 -2.13
CA ALA A 64 -14.52 -0.71 -2.70
C ALA A 64 -15.80 -1.35 -3.25
N ARG A 65 -16.90 -1.30 -2.49
CA ARG A 65 -18.20 -1.80 -2.94
C ARG A 65 -18.70 -1.08 -4.20
N THR A 66 -18.61 0.26 -4.23
CA THR A 66 -19.08 1.04 -5.38
C THR A 66 -18.31 0.68 -6.65
N ILE A 67 -17.00 0.48 -6.53
CA ILE A 67 -16.15 0.07 -7.65
C ILE A 67 -16.48 -1.35 -8.09
N ALA A 68 -16.61 -2.29 -7.15
CA ALA A 68 -16.97 -3.68 -7.46
C ALA A 68 -18.33 -3.77 -8.15
N ASP A 69 -19.36 -3.10 -7.62
CA ASP A 69 -20.69 -3.03 -8.23
C ASP A 69 -20.64 -2.47 -9.67
N HIS A 70 -19.76 -1.47 -9.90
CA HIS A 70 -19.58 -0.90 -11.24
C HIS A 70 -18.91 -1.88 -12.21
N ILE A 71 -17.86 -2.57 -11.75
CA ILE A 71 -17.16 -3.60 -12.56
C ILE A 71 -18.14 -4.69 -12.94
N ASP A 72 -18.91 -5.20 -12.00
CA ASP A 72 -19.90 -6.26 -12.22
C ASP A 72 -20.99 -5.82 -13.20
N ALA A 73 -21.52 -4.60 -13.02
CA ALA A 73 -22.56 -4.05 -13.91
C ALA A 73 -22.07 -3.86 -15.36
N LYS A 74 -20.76 -3.74 -15.57
CA LYS A 74 -20.13 -3.63 -16.88
C LYS A 74 -19.60 -4.96 -17.42
N ASN A 75 -19.77 -6.06 -16.69
CA ASN A 75 -19.13 -7.35 -16.97
C ASN A 75 -17.59 -7.19 -17.13
N GLY A 76 -16.98 -6.32 -16.32
CA GLY A 76 -15.55 -6.07 -16.32
C GLY A 76 -14.76 -7.24 -15.75
N GLY A 77 -13.48 -7.37 -16.16
CA GLY A 77 -12.61 -8.46 -15.71
C GLY A 77 -11.72 -8.11 -14.52
N CYS A 78 -11.73 -6.86 -14.06
CA CYS A 78 -10.89 -6.43 -12.95
C CYS A 78 -11.42 -6.91 -11.59
N GLU A 79 -10.52 -7.09 -10.64
CA GLU A 79 -10.84 -7.50 -9.28
C GLU A 79 -10.47 -6.40 -8.28
N VAL A 80 -11.25 -6.28 -7.21
CA VAL A 80 -11.07 -5.27 -6.16
C VAL A 80 -10.61 -5.96 -4.89
N TYR A 81 -9.49 -5.54 -4.35
CA TYR A 81 -8.94 -6.02 -3.09
C TYR A 81 -8.82 -4.91 -2.06
N MET A 82 -9.06 -5.25 -0.80
CA MET A 82 -8.95 -4.35 0.35
C MET A 82 -7.86 -4.84 1.29
N ALA A 83 -7.20 -3.93 2.00
CA ALA A 83 -6.26 -4.29 3.05
C ALA A 83 -6.90 -5.21 4.13
N PRO A 84 -6.17 -6.23 4.63
CA PRO A 84 -4.78 -6.57 4.28
C PRO A 84 -4.70 -7.35 2.97
N PHE A 85 -4.04 -6.81 1.98
CA PHE A 85 -3.76 -7.49 0.72
C PHE A 85 -2.37 -7.06 0.23
N ALA A 86 -1.49 -8.02 0.08
CA ALA A 86 -0.09 -7.78 -0.28
C ALA A 86 0.06 -7.30 -1.73
N VAL A 87 0.86 -6.26 -1.91
CA VAL A 87 1.32 -5.81 -3.23
C VAL A 87 2.84 -5.70 -3.20
N ILE A 88 3.50 -6.56 -3.99
CA ILE A 88 4.95 -6.52 -4.18
C ILE A 88 5.22 -5.62 -5.38
N ILE A 89 5.57 -4.35 -5.10
CA ILE A 89 5.77 -3.35 -6.14
C ILE A 89 7.05 -3.66 -6.93
N GLN A 90 6.99 -3.50 -8.25
CA GLN A 90 8.12 -3.62 -9.16
C GLN A 90 8.80 -5.01 -9.18
N ASN A 91 8.16 -6.04 -8.64
CA ASN A 91 8.78 -7.35 -8.42
C ASN A 91 10.13 -7.24 -7.66
N ASP A 92 10.21 -6.28 -6.74
CA ASP A 92 11.39 -5.96 -5.95
C ASP A 92 11.21 -6.45 -4.52
N ILE A 93 12.15 -7.26 -4.05
CA ILE A 93 12.15 -7.80 -2.69
C ILE A 93 12.25 -6.74 -1.58
N LYS A 94 12.44 -5.48 -1.92
CA LYS A 94 12.56 -4.34 -0.99
C LYS A 94 11.31 -3.46 -0.93
N ASN A 95 10.27 -3.82 -1.67
CA ASN A 95 9.05 -3.01 -1.75
C ASN A 95 7.80 -3.90 -1.62
N TYR A 96 7.16 -3.84 -0.46
CA TYR A 96 5.93 -4.50 -0.09
C TYR A 96 4.97 -3.50 0.55
N VAL A 97 3.78 -3.38 0.03
CA VAL A 97 2.74 -2.49 0.57
C VAL A 97 1.41 -3.22 0.72
N GLU A 98 0.54 -2.70 1.56
CA GLU A 98 -0.84 -3.14 1.73
C GLU A 98 -1.79 -1.96 1.52
N PRO A 99 -2.06 -1.55 0.26
CA PRO A 99 -2.94 -0.44 -0.02
C PRO A 99 -4.33 -0.63 0.56
N ASP A 100 -4.98 0.45 1.00
CA ASP A 100 -6.34 0.37 1.54
C ASP A 100 -7.31 -0.27 0.56
N ILE A 101 -7.19 0.07 -0.74
CA ILE A 101 -7.93 -0.56 -1.84
C ILE A 101 -7.01 -0.61 -3.06
N CYS A 102 -6.99 -1.73 -3.77
CA CYS A 102 -6.38 -1.81 -5.08
C CYS A 102 -7.28 -2.56 -6.08
N ILE A 103 -7.18 -2.17 -7.34
CA ILE A 103 -7.91 -2.76 -8.45
C ILE A 103 -6.89 -3.35 -9.43
N ILE A 104 -7.10 -4.61 -9.81
CA ILE A 104 -6.19 -5.38 -10.64
C ILE A 104 -6.98 -5.96 -11.80
N CYS A 105 -6.61 -5.58 -13.02
CA CYS A 105 -7.25 -6.04 -14.24
C CYS A 105 -6.47 -7.16 -14.93
N ASP A 106 -5.16 -7.19 -14.71
CA ASP A 106 -4.27 -8.25 -15.19
C ASP A 106 -4.15 -9.35 -14.13
N LYS A 107 -4.90 -10.43 -14.33
CA LYS A 107 -4.95 -11.56 -13.37
C LYS A 107 -3.65 -12.36 -13.30
N ASP A 108 -2.78 -12.24 -14.29
CA ASP A 108 -1.49 -12.91 -14.28
C ASP A 108 -0.54 -12.34 -13.20
N LYS A 109 -0.89 -11.17 -12.64
CA LYS A 109 -0.20 -10.58 -11.48
C LYS A 109 -0.67 -11.15 -10.14
N LEU A 110 -1.75 -11.93 -10.11
CA LEU A 110 -2.33 -12.45 -8.87
C LEU A 110 -1.73 -13.82 -8.52
N SER A 111 -1.34 -13.95 -7.26
CA SER A 111 -0.88 -15.20 -6.66
C SER A 111 -1.57 -15.41 -5.30
N ASP A 112 -1.37 -16.57 -4.69
CA ASP A 112 -1.86 -16.83 -3.32
C ASP A 112 -1.26 -15.89 -2.28
N ARG A 113 -0.17 -15.19 -2.62
CA ARG A 113 0.52 -14.24 -1.73
C ARG A 113 0.04 -12.80 -1.90
N GLY A 114 -0.67 -12.49 -2.99
CA GLY A 114 -1.11 -11.13 -3.32
C GLY A 114 -0.86 -10.76 -4.77
N CYS A 115 -0.59 -9.49 -5.04
CA CYS A 115 -0.28 -8.96 -6.36
C CYS A 115 1.24 -8.81 -6.54
N GLU A 116 1.77 -9.37 -7.62
CA GLU A 116 3.16 -9.25 -8.03
C GLU A 116 3.27 -8.24 -9.18
N GLY A 117 3.74 -7.04 -8.87
CA GLY A 117 3.78 -5.90 -9.77
C GLY A 117 2.78 -4.80 -9.41
N ALA A 118 2.65 -3.81 -10.29
CA ALA A 118 1.77 -2.67 -10.05
C ALA A 118 0.29 -3.02 -10.30
N PRO A 119 -0.62 -2.79 -9.36
CA PRO A 119 -2.06 -2.71 -9.62
C PRO A 119 -2.38 -1.63 -10.67
N ASP A 120 -3.54 -1.76 -11.32
CA ASP A 120 -4.00 -0.74 -12.27
C ASP A 120 -4.40 0.54 -11.53
N TRP A 121 -5.04 0.41 -10.37
CA TRP A 121 -5.51 1.54 -9.59
C TRP A 121 -5.34 1.27 -8.10
N ILE A 122 -4.82 2.27 -7.37
CA ILE A 122 -4.62 2.24 -5.92
C ILE A 122 -5.35 3.41 -5.28
N ILE A 123 -5.97 3.17 -4.13
CA ILE A 123 -6.63 4.17 -3.32
C ILE A 123 -6.12 4.06 -1.89
N GLU A 124 -5.61 5.17 -1.35
CA GLU A 124 -5.19 5.29 0.04
C GLU A 124 -6.11 6.27 0.77
N ILE A 125 -6.53 5.91 1.98
CA ILE A 125 -7.37 6.73 2.83
C ILE A 125 -6.51 7.28 3.95
N VAL A 126 -6.25 8.57 3.91
CA VAL A 126 -5.30 9.24 4.79
C VAL A 126 -5.71 9.14 6.25
N SER A 127 -4.79 8.67 7.08
CA SER A 127 -4.83 8.77 8.53
C SER A 127 -3.88 9.88 9.02
N PRO A 128 -3.98 10.34 10.27
CA PRO A 128 -3.01 11.29 10.81
C PRO A 128 -1.55 10.81 10.72
N GLY A 129 -1.32 9.51 10.89
CA GLY A 129 0.03 8.91 10.85
C GLY A 129 0.55 8.62 9.44
N SER A 130 -0.33 8.32 8.46
CA SER A 130 0.09 7.95 7.10
C SER A 130 0.27 9.13 6.16
N ARG A 131 -0.16 10.33 6.55
CA ARG A 131 -0.23 11.51 5.66
C ARG A 131 1.02 11.75 4.82
N ARG A 132 2.21 11.80 5.45
CA ARG A 132 3.45 12.03 4.71
C ARG A 132 3.76 10.90 3.73
N MET A 133 3.49 9.68 4.16
CA MET A 133 3.70 8.48 3.35
C MET A 133 2.83 8.53 2.10
N ASP A 134 1.52 8.74 2.25
CA ASP A 134 0.54 8.70 1.16
C ASP A 134 0.73 9.86 0.17
N TYR A 135 1.00 11.07 0.67
CA TYR A 135 1.12 12.26 -0.18
C TYR A 135 2.45 12.37 -0.95
N PHE A 136 3.50 11.71 -0.48
CA PHE A 136 4.84 11.89 -1.07
C PHE A 136 5.49 10.56 -1.44
N THR A 137 5.78 9.71 -0.46
CA THR A 137 6.58 8.50 -0.69
C THR A 137 5.84 7.51 -1.58
N LYS A 138 4.59 7.16 -1.22
CA LYS A 138 3.75 6.23 -1.99
C LYS A 138 3.36 6.81 -3.36
N LEU A 139 3.08 8.11 -3.45
CA LEU A 139 2.81 8.78 -4.73
C LEU A 139 3.96 8.55 -5.73
N PHE A 140 5.19 8.78 -5.30
CA PHE A 140 6.36 8.56 -6.16
C PHE A 140 6.53 7.08 -6.49
N LYS A 141 6.39 6.21 -5.50
CA LYS A 141 6.53 4.75 -5.68
C LYS A 141 5.51 4.19 -6.64
N TYR A 142 4.24 4.51 -6.47
CA TYR A 142 3.17 4.02 -7.31
C TYR A 142 3.32 4.52 -8.76
N ARG A 143 3.67 5.79 -8.96
CA ARG A 143 3.95 6.33 -10.28
C ARG A 143 5.10 5.60 -10.97
N THR A 144 6.23 5.41 -10.29
CA THR A 144 7.42 4.77 -10.88
C THR A 144 7.23 3.26 -11.09
N ALA A 145 6.37 2.63 -10.33
CA ALA A 145 6.03 1.22 -10.46
C ALA A 145 5.13 0.92 -11.67
N GLY A 146 4.46 1.93 -12.24
CA GLY A 146 3.54 1.76 -13.36
C GLY A 146 2.08 1.57 -12.93
N VAL A 147 1.71 1.99 -11.72
CA VAL A 147 0.28 2.17 -11.35
C VAL A 147 -0.30 3.22 -12.30
N ARG A 148 -1.51 2.96 -12.84
CA ARG A 148 -2.13 3.84 -13.82
C ARG A 148 -2.89 4.99 -13.17
N GLU A 149 -3.53 4.72 -12.03
CA GLU A 149 -4.30 5.72 -11.31
C GLU A 149 -4.06 5.59 -9.80
N TYR A 150 -3.90 6.71 -9.10
CA TYR A 150 -3.71 6.77 -7.65
C TYR A 150 -4.62 7.82 -7.02
N TRP A 151 -5.43 7.40 -6.06
CA TRP A 151 -6.30 8.29 -5.30
C TRP A 151 -5.82 8.44 -3.87
N ILE A 152 -5.80 9.69 -3.41
CA ILE A 152 -5.60 10.04 -2.01
C ILE A 152 -6.92 10.59 -1.47
N VAL A 153 -7.58 9.82 -0.61
CA VAL A 153 -8.82 10.20 0.06
C VAL A 153 -8.48 10.77 1.43
N ASP A 154 -8.66 12.06 1.65
CA ASP A 154 -8.38 12.71 2.94
C ASP A 154 -9.69 13.06 3.67
N PRO A 155 -10.18 12.20 4.58
CA PRO A 155 -11.42 12.45 5.31
C PRO A 155 -11.33 13.59 6.32
N ILE A 156 -10.10 13.96 6.73
CA ILE A 156 -9.87 15.08 7.67
C ILE A 156 -10.08 16.41 6.97
N LYS A 157 -9.65 16.50 5.71
CA LYS A 157 -9.77 17.71 4.89
C LYS A 157 -10.98 17.69 3.95
N ASN A 158 -11.72 16.58 3.89
CA ASN A 158 -12.89 16.37 3.04
C ASN A 158 -12.62 16.59 1.55
N PHE A 159 -11.56 16.01 1.02
CA PHE A 159 -11.29 16.00 -0.42
C PHE A 159 -10.65 14.69 -0.89
N VAL A 160 -10.66 14.50 -2.20
CA VAL A 160 -9.95 13.42 -2.90
C VAL A 160 -9.02 14.06 -3.93
N ILE A 161 -7.77 13.61 -3.97
CA ILE A 161 -6.85 13.92 -5.06
C ILE A 161 -6.78 12.69 -5.95
N VAL A 162 -6.91 12.91 -7.25
CA VAL A 162 -6.79 11.88 -8.27
C VAL A 162 -5.55 12.16 -9.11
N TYR A 163 -4.62 11.21 -9.12
CA TYR A 163 -3.47 11.22 -10.01
C TYR A 163 -3.70 10.18 -11.11
N ASN A 164 -3.84 10.65 -12.34
CA ASN A 164 -3.85 9.78 -13.51
C ASN A 164 -2.45 9.79 -14.13
N PHE A 165 -1.76 8.65 -14.08
CA PHE A 165 -0.38 8.50 -14.57
C PHE A 165 -0.31 8.05 -16.02
N ASP A 166 -1.43 7.61 -16.61
CA ASP A 166 -1.51 7.22 -18.02
C ASP A 166 -1.55 8.42 -18.97
N THR A 167 -1.88 9.62 -18.47
CA THR A 167 -1.79 10.83 -19.28
C THR A 167 -0.32 11.15 -19.47
N SER A 168 0.22 10.73 -20.62
CA SER A 168 1.52 11.19 -21.09
C SER A 168 1.50 12.72 -21.12
N ASP A 169 2.48 13.36 -20.46
CA ASP A 169 2.82 14.79 -20.63
C ASP A 169 3.26 15.07 -22.08
N SER A 170 2.35 14.91 -23.03
CA SER A 170 2.58 15.16 -24.45
C SER A 170 1.73 16.34 -24.97
N GLU A 171 1.40 17.27 -24.07
CA GLU A 171 0.98 18.62 -24.43
C GLU A 171 1.78 19.65 -23.62
N GLN A 172 2.96 20.00 -24.10
CA GLN A 172 3.61 21.27 -23.86
C GLN A 172 3.52 22.14 -25.13
#